data_5b5181968221ade14fe73a7ee72be3d7
#
_entry.id   5b5181968221ade14fe73a7ee72be3d7
#
_cell.length_a   1.000
_cell.length_b   1.000
_cell.length_c   1.000
_cell.angle_alpha   90.00
_cell.angle_beta   90.00
_cell.angle_gamma   90.00
#
_symmetry.space_group_name_H-M   'P 1'
#
loop_
_entity.id
_entity.type
_entity.pdbx_description
1 polymer ?
#
loop_
_entity_poly.entity_id
_entity_poly.type
_entity_poly.pdbx_seq_one_letter_code
_entity_poly.pdbx_strand_id
1 'polypeptide(L)'
;MLLAVDVGNTHTVSGVFSGDKIIAEWRLKSDRDRTGDELAIRYHALFQMTGIEQRKISGFIISSVVPTLETAWMSFAERYIAGQLNVPPIVVNHITPTGITVATDNPAEVGADRIVNSVAAWHRFKQSLIVIDFGTAITFDCVNSTREYVGGAILPGLAISLDALAARTAKLPRIDIDKAPSRTIGRNSVDAIKSGLLVGFGGMVDRMVDRLADELSVGGKVKIIGTGGMAKIIAPFSEHLNVFDSLLTLKGLKIIFDLNSNNDR
;
A
#
# COMPACT_ATOMS: atom_id res chain seq x y z
N MET A 1 -16.82 2.83 15.16
CA MET A 1 -15.98 2.05 14.24
C MET A 1 -15.35 2.98 13.21
N LEU A 2 -14.15 2.66 12.71
CA LEU A 2 -13.47 3.43 11.67
C LEU A 2 -13.51 2.66 10.34
N LEU A 3 -13.93 3.31 9.27
CA LEU A 3 -13.73 2.85 7.88
C LEU A 3 -12.46 3.51 7.34
N ALA A 4 -11.43 2.69 7.09
CA ALA A 4 -10.18 3.10 6.48
C ALA A 4 -10.11 2.59 5.04
N VAL A 5 -9.76 3.46 4.09
CA VAL A 5 -9.77 3.17 2.66
C VAL A 5 -8.45 3.58 2.03
N ASP A 6 -7.85 2.66 1.28
CA ASP A 6 -6.68 2.90 0.44
C ASP A 6 -7.04 2.69 -1.03
N VAL A 7 -6.96 3.75 -1.82
CA VAL A 7 -7.36 3.78 -3.23
C VAL A 7 -6.12 3.77 -4.11
N GLY A 8 -5.71 2.58 -4.51
CA GLY A 8 -4.65 2.38 -5.50
C GLY A 8 -5.16 2.40 -6.93
N ASN A 9 -4.25 2.45 -7.91
CA ASN A 9 -4.59 2.46 -9.34
C ASN A 9 -5.31 1.20 -9.82
N THR A 10 -5.01 0.04 -9.23
CA THR A 10 -5.57 -1.26 -9.64
C THR A 10 -6.64 -1.76 -8.67
N HIS A 11 -6.40 -1.62 -7.38
CA HIS A 11 -7.29 -2.08 -6.32
C HIS A 11 -7.50 -1.00 -5.26
N THR A 12 -8.72 -0.97 -4.76
CA THR A 12 -9.07 -0.26 -3.53
C THR A 12 -9.15 -1.28 -2.41
N VAL A 13 -8.37 -1.08 -1.35
CA VAL A 13 -8.39 -1.90 -0.14
C VAL A 13 -9.06 -1.10 0.97
N SER A 14 -10.00 -1.70 1.66
CA SER A 14 -10.69 -1.05 2.76
C SER A 14 -10.81 -1.98 3.96
N GLY A 15 -10.77 -1.39 5.15
CA GLY A 15 -10.90 -2.11 6.40
C GLY A 15 -11.81 -1.39 7.38
N VAL A 16 -12.55 -2.15 8.18
CA VAL A 16 -13.31 -1.61 9.30
C VAL A 16 -12.63 -2.00 10.60
N PHE A 17 -12.31 -0.98 11.40
CA PHE A 17 -11.73 -1.15 12.73
C PHE A 17 -12.80 -0.97 13.82
N SER A 18 -12.72 -1.85 14.83
CA SER A 18 -13.41 -1.69 16.11
C SER A 18 -12.32 -1.61 17.20
N GLY A 19 -12.09 -0.41 17.74
CA GLY A 19 -10.86 -0.14 18.48
C GLY A 19 -9.64 -0.36 17.57
N ASP A 20 -8.66 -1.14 18.03
CA ASP A 20 -7.44 -1.46 17.28
C ASP A 20 -7.57 -2.71 16.40
N LYS A 21 -8.71 -3.41 16.48
CA LYS A 21 -8.92 -4.65 15.75
C LYS A 21 -9.59 -4.40 14.40
N ILE A 22 -9.02 -4.94 13.33
CA ILE A 22 -9.68 -5.05 12.02
C ILE A 22 -10.73 -6.15 12.12
N ILE A 23 -11.99 -5.80 11.89
CA ILE A 23 -13.12 -6.72 11.95
C ILE A 23 -13.64 -7.13 10.57
N ALA A 24 -13.29 -6.37 9.54
CA ALA A 24 -13.52 -6.71 8.14
C ALA A 24 -12.47 -6.05 7.25
N GLU A 25 -12.16 -6.72 6.14
CA GLU A 25 -11.26 -6.23 5.09
C GLU A 25 -11.84 -6.62 3.73
N TRP A 26 -11.78 -5.71 2.79
CA TRP A 26 -12.21 -5.95 1.41
C TRP A 26 -11.21 -5.38 0.42
N ARG A 27 -11.05 -6.09 -0.70
CA ARG A 27 -10.26 -5.66 -1.86
C ARG A 27 -11.16 -5.65 -3.08
N LEU A 28 -11.40 -4.47 -3.62
CA LEU A 28 -12.19 -4.25 -4.82
C LEU A 28 -11.29 -3.76 -5.95
N LYS A 29 -11.68 -4.01 -7.20
CA LYS A 29 -11.03 -3.40 -8.36
C LYS A 29 -11.30 -1.89 -8.33
N SER A 30 -10.27 -1.09 -8.49
CA SER A 30 -10.40 0.36 -8.70
C SER A 30 -10.96 0.60 -10.11
N ASP A 31 -12.11 1.25 -10.14
CA ASP A 31 -12.82 1.61 -11.35
C ASP A 31 -12.99 3.13 -11.33
N ARG A 32 -12.26 3.83 -12.21
CA ARG A 32 -12.11 5.29 -12.19
C ARG A 32 -13.40 6.04 -12.47
N ASP A 33 -14.35 5.38 -13.11
CA ASP A 33 -15.64 5.98 -13.50
C ASP A 33 -16.72 5.77 -12.42
N ARG A 34 -16.39 5.12 -11.31
CA ARG A 34 -17.33 4.81 -10.24
C ARG A 34 -17.75 6.04 -9.47
N THR A 35 -19.05 6.16 -9.24
CA THR A 35 -19.69 7.24 -8.48
C THR A 35 -19.78 6.94 -6.99
N GLY A 36 -20.02 7.98 -6.17
CA GLY A 36 -20.28 7.82 -4.73
C GLY A 36 -21.51 6.97 -4.43
N ASP A 37 -22.55 7.01 -5.30
CA ASP A 37 -23.76 6.22 -5.14
C ASP A 37 -23.49 4.72 -5.39
N GLU A 38 -22.69 4.37 -6.38
CA GLU A 38 -22.27 2.98 -6.61
C GLU A 38 -21.39 2.45 -5.47
N LEU A 39 -20.53 3.31 -4.89
CA LEU A 39 -19.78 2.95 -3.68
C LEU A 39 -20.75 2.66 -2.53
N ALA A 40 -21.79 3.51 -2.34
CA ALA A 40 -22.77 3.31 -1.27
C ALA A 40 -23.50 1.97 -1.41
N ILE A 41 -23.96 1.60 -2.61
CA ILE A 41 -24.61 0.31 -2.87
C ILE A 41 -23.67 -0.85 -2.54
N ARG A 42 -22.40 -0.79 -3.00
CA ARG A 42 -21.41 -1.86 -2.77
C ARG A 42 -21.07 -2.00 -1.30
N TYR A 43 -20.80 -0.90 -0.62
CA TYR A 43 -20.40 -0.93 0.79
C TYR A 43 -21.58 -1.28 1.70
N HIS A 44 -22.81 -0.87 1.35
CA HIS A 44 -24.01 -1.38 2.01
C HIS A 44 -24.09 -2.91 1.94
N ALA A 45 -23.89 -3.49 0.76
CA ALA A 45 -23.90 -4.95 0.59
C ALA A 45 -22.76 -5.63 1.39
N LEU A 46 -21.53 -5.09 1.36
CA LEU A 46 -20.39 -5.62 2.11
C LEU A 46 -20.63 -5.56 3.62
N PHE A 47 -21.19 -4.48 4.13
CA PHE A 47 -21.57 -4.36 5.54
C PHE A 47 -22.64 -5.38 5.92
N GLN A 48 -23.66 -5.56 5.11
CA GLN A 48 -24.69 -6.59 5.33
C GLN A 48 -24.09 -8.00 5.38
N MET A 49 -23.25 -8.36 4.40
CA MET A 49 -22.61 -9.67 4.32
C MET A 49 -21.71 -9.99 5.52
N THR A 50 -21.14 -8.97 6.15
CA THR A 50 -20.22 -9.12 7.28
C THR A 50 -20.85 -8.81 8.64
N GLY A 51 -22.15 -8.48 8.65
CA GLY A 51 -22.87 -8.15 9.88
C GLY A 51 -22.48 -6.80 10.50
N ILE A 52 -21.85 -5.92 9.72
CA ILE A 52 -21.47 -4.59 10.17
C ILE A 52 -22.64 -3.62 10.01
N GLU A 53 -23.03 -3.00 11.10
CA GLU A 53 -24.04 -1.94 11.05
C GLU A 53 -23.42 -0.63 10.58
N GLN A 54 -23.79 -0.16 9.39
CA GLN A 54 -23.25 1.08 8.81
C GLN A 54 -23.36 2.26 9.77
N ARG A 55 -24.45 2.37 10.54
CA ARG A 55 -24.65 3.44 11.53
C ARG A 55 -23.60 3.48 12.67
N LYS A 56 -22.80 2.42 12.83
CA LYS A 56 -21.70 2.34 13.80
C LYS A 56 -20.37 2.85 13.25
N ILE A 57 -20.31 3.20 11.96
CA ILE A 57 -19.14 3.83 11.35
C ILE A 57 -19.08 5.29 11.80
N SER A 58 -18.27 5.59 12.77
CA SER A 58 -18.12 6.92 13.37
C SER A 58 -16.83 7.64 13.01
N GLY A 59 -16.02 7.07 12.13
CA GLY A 59 -14.81 7.64 11.57
C GLY A 59 -14.58 7.19 10.14
N PHE A 60 -13.97 8.06 9.32
CA PHE A 60 -13.61 7.78 7.94
C PHE A 60 -12.27 8.42 7.61
N ILE A 61 -11.36 7.61 7.05
CA ILE A 61 -10.06 8.06 6.56
C ILE A 61 -9.73 7.40 5.23
N ILE A 62 -9.13 8.16 4.33
CA ILE A 62 -8.77 7.70 2.99
C ILE A 62 -7.35 8.14 2.62
N SER A 63 -6.57 7.22 2.04
CA SER A 63 -5.43 7.52 1.17
C SER A 63 -5.83 7.23 -0.26
N SER A 64 -5.42 8.09 -1.19
CA SER A 64 -5.75 7.92 -2.60
C SER A 64 -4.62 8.41 -3.51
N VAL A 65 -4.34 7.62 -4.55
CA VAL A 65 -3.50 8.02 -5.69
C VAL A 65 -4.32 8.12 -6.98
N VAL A 66 -5.68 8.15 -6.86
CA VAL A 66 -6.63 8.25 -7.98
C VAL A 66 -7.64 9.37 -7.68
N PRO A 67 -7.40 10.61 -8.17
CA PRO A 67 -8.21 11.79 -7.80
C PRO A 67 -9.71 11.64 -8.09
N THR A 68 -10.10 11.00 -9.20
CA THR A 68 -11.51 10.78 -9.53
C THR A 68 -12.21 9.89 -8.50
N LEU A 69 -11.55 8.82 -8.06
CA LEU A 69 -12.08 7.94 -7.02
C LEU A 69 -12.07 8.60 -5.64
N GLU A 70 -11.09 9.44 -5.34
CA GLU A 70 -11.09 10.22 -4.10
C GLU A 70 -12.34 11.09 -4.01
N THR A 71 -12.68 11.82 -5.10
CA THR A 71 -13.91 12.62 -5.18
C THR A 71 -15.15 11.74 -4.96
N ALA A 72 -15.21 10.57 -5.59
CA ALA A 72 -16.34 9.64 -5.41
C ALA A 72 -16.46 9.14 -3.96
N TRP A 73 -15.33 8.83 -3.31
CA TRP A 73 -15.29 8.43 -1.91
C TRP A 73 -15.70 9.54 -0.94
N MET A 74 -15.30 10.77 -1.23
CA MET A 74 -15.73 11.93 -0.44
C MET A 74 -17.22 12.17 -0.59
N SER A 75 -17.77 12.08 -1.82
CA SER A 75 -19.22 12.14 -2.05
C SER A 75 -19.97 11.01 -1.33
N PHE A 76 -19.43 9.78 -1.31
CA PHE A 76 -19.96 8.68 -0.50
C PHE A 76 -19.97 9.04 0.99
N ALA A 77 -18.86 9.54 1.51
CA ALA A 77 -18.74 9.87 2.93
C ALA A 77 -19.74 10.98 3.32
N GLU A 78 -19.83 12.04 2.53
CA GLU A 78 -20.72 13.19 2.79
C GLU A 78 -22.21 12.81 2.74
N ARG A 79 -22.62 12.00 1.76
CA ARG A 79 -24.04 11.70 1.52
C ARG A 79 -24.56 10.53 2.36
N TYR A 80 -23.74 9.57 2.70
CA TYR A 80 -24.20 8.30 3.27
C TYR A 80 -23.72 7.99 4.67
N ILE A 81 -22.64 8.64 5.14
CA ILE A 81 -22.10 8.39 6.49
C ILE A 81 -21.82 9.65 7.31
N ALA A 82 -21.86 10.86 6.73
CA ALA A 82 -21.48 12.09 7.44
C ALA A 82 -22.27 12.31 8.75
N GLY A 83 -23.57 12.00 8.75
CA GLY A 83 -24.43 12.24 9.93
C GLY A 83 -24.08 11.40 11.17
N GLN A 84 -23.16 10.46 11.06
CA GLN A 84 -22.71 9.57 12.15
C GLN A 84 -21.22 9.68 12.45
N LEU A 85 -20.46 10.49 11.67
CA LEU A 85 -19.05 10.70 11.92
C LEU A 85 -18.80 11.62 13.11
N ASN A 86 -17.86 11.26 13.97
CA ASN A 86 -17.44 12.07 15.12
C ASN A 86 -16.52 13.22 14.72
N VAL A 87 -15.79 13.06 13.62
CA VAL A 87 -14.89 14.06 13.04
C VAL A 87 -15.08 14.06 11.51
N PRO A 88 -14.79 15.18 10.83
CA PRO A 88 -14.86 15.22 9.37
C PRO A 88 -14.05 14.11 8.71
N PRO A 89 -14.41 13.66 7.50
CA PRO A 89 -13.60 12.75 6.71
C PRO A 89 -12.16 13.22 6.58
N ILE A 90 -11.19 12.33 6.82
CA ILE A 90 -9.76 12.65 6.70
C ILE A 90 -9.24 12.12 5.38
N VAL A 91 -8.72 13.02 4.53
CA VAL A 91 -7.97 12.68 3.31
C VAL A 91 -6.49 12.84 3.61
N VAL A 92 -5.75 11.75 3.52
CA VAL A 92 -4.31 11.77 3.80
C VAL A 92 -3.55 12.40 2.63
N ASN A 93 -2.71 13.38 2.95
CA ASN A 93 -1.79 14.03 2.03
C ASN A 93 -0.54 14.51 2.79
N HIS A 94 0.37 15.20 2.10
CA HIS A 94 1.65 15.66 2.66
C HIS A 94 1.52 16.69 3.80
N ILE A 95 0.39 17.38 3.95
CA ILE A 95 0.13 18.34 5.04
C ILE A 95 -0.64 17.72 6.20
N THR A 96 -1.21 16.53 6.04
CA THR A 96 -1.92 15.83 7.11
C THR A 96 -0.95 15.51 8.25
N PRO A 97 -1.29 15.81 9.52
CA PRO A 97 -0.48 15.41 10.66
C PRO A 97 -0.35 13.89 10.74
N THR A 98 0.82 13.35 10.41
CA THR A 98 1.05 11.90 10.33
C THR A 98 2.01 11.37 11.40
N GLY A 99 2.69 12.28 12.12
CA GLY A 99 3.73 11.92 13.08
C GLY A 99 5.09 11.62 12.45
N ILE A 100 5.20 11.64 11.09
CA ILE A 100 6.46 11.68 10.36
C ILE A 100 6.52 12.96 9.50
N THR A 101 7.70 13.47 9.23
CA THR A 101 7.92 14.61 8.35
C THR A 101 8.24 14.12 6.95
N VAL A 102 7.62 14.69 5.92
CA VAL A 102 7.99 14.41 4.52
C VAL A 102 9.10 15.36 4.12
N ALA A 103 10.35 14.87 4.05
CA ALA A 103 11.58 15.65 3.84
C ALA A 103 12.15 15.42 2.42
N THR A 104 11.27 15.46 1.42
CA THR A 104 11.64 15.38 -0.01
C THR A 104 11.68 16.78 -0.61
N ASP A 105 12.29 16.94 -1.80
CA ASP A 105 12.37 18.21 -2.52
C ASP A 105 10.96 18.80 -2.80
N ASN A 106 10.00 17.94 -3.12
CA ASN A 106 8.59 18.31 -3.29
C ASN A 106 7.68 17.36 -2.52
N PRO A 107 7.32 17.67 -1.27
CA PRO A 107 6.46 16.81 -0.46
C PRO A 107 5.08 16.49 -1.07
N ALA A 108 4.56 17.40 -1.91
CA ALA A 108 3.25 17.22 -2.54
C ALA A 108 3.22 16.13 -3.63
N GLU A 109 4.38 15.71 -4.14
CA GLU A 109 4.49 14.63 -5.13
C GLU A 109 4.50 13.23 -4.49
N VAL A 110 4.64 13.14 -3.16
CA VAL A 110 4.67 11.83 -2.48
C VAL A 110 3.26 11.27 -2.40
N GLY A 111 3.07 10.08 -2.96
CA GLY A 111 1.79 9.37 -2.88
C GLY A 111 1.35 9.14 -1.43
N ALA A 112 0.06 9.33 -1.17
CA ALA A 112 -0.50 9.18 0.17
C ALA A 112 -0.28 7.77 0.75
N ASP A 113 -0.37 6.73 -0.08
CA ASP A 113 -0.09 5.33 0.26
C ASP A 113 1.34 5.14 0.80
N ARG A 114 2.32 5.79 0.20
CA ARG A 114 3.73 5.74 0.61
C ARG A 114 3.94 6.37 1.98
N ILE A 115 3.29 7.52 2.23
CA ILE A 115 3.30 8.19 3.54
C ILE A 115 2.66 7.27 4.59
N VAL A 116 1.49 6.73 4.30
CA VAL A 116 0.73 5.86 5.21
C VAL A 116 1.51 4.60 5.57
N ASN A 117 2.12 3.94 4.59
CA ASN A 117 2.98 2.76 4.81
C ASN A 117 4.17 3.11 5.70
N SER A 118 4.81 4.25 5.47
CA SER A 118 5.94 4.75 6.25
C SER A 118 5.55 5.03 7.71
N VAL A 119 4.37 5.61 7.94
CA VAL A 119 3.82 5.84 9.29
C VAL A 119 3.64 4.53 10.05
N ALA A 120 3.01 3.53 9.40
CA ALA A 120 2.80 2.22 10.04
C ALA A 120 4.11 1.53 10.40
N ALA A 121 5.06 1.54 9.47
CA ALA A 121 6.37 0.94 9.68
C ALA A 121 7.15 1.66 10.76
N TRP A 122 7.17 3.00 10.75
CA TRP A 122 7.81 3.78 11.80
C TRP A 122 7.20 3.54 13.17
N HIS A 123 5.89 3.53 13.28
CA HIS A 123 5.20 3.26 14.54
C HIS A 123 5.58 1.91 15.14
N ARG A 124 5.81 0.91 14.28
CA ARG A 124 6.18 -0.45 14.69
C ARG A 124 7.64 -0.56 15.11
N PHE A 125 8.59 0.07 14.39
CA PHE A 125 10.02 -0.20 14.55
C PHE A 125 10.80 0.94 15.22
N LYS A 126 10.37 2.19 15.08
CA LYS A 126 10.98 3.39 15.67
C LYS A 126 12.49 3.52 15.44
N GLN A 127 12.92 3.20 14.22
CA GLN A 127 14.32 3.27 13.76
C GLN A 127 14.36 3.50 12.24
N SER A 128 15.52 3.77 11.67
CA SER A 128 15.69 3.84 10.21
C SER A 128 15.13 2.59 9.53
N LEU A 129 14.35 2.76 8.48
CA LEU A 129 13.68 1.65 7.81
C LEU A 129 13.47 1.91 6.32
N ILE A 130 13.29 0.83 5.58
CA ILE A 130 12.84 0.82 4.18
C ILE A 130 11.55 0.00 4.11
N VAL A 131 10.49 0.61 3.63
CA VAL A 131 9.26 -0.10 3.26
C VAL A 131 9.34 -0.46 1.78
N ILE A 132 9.02 -1.71 1.46
CA ILE A 132 8.95 -2.16 0.06
C ILE A 132 7.51 -2.58 -0.21
N ASP A 133 6.81 -1.84 -1.06
CA ASP A 133 5.45 -2.18 -1.48
C ASP A 133 5.46 -2.83 -2.86
N PHE A 134 4.98 -4.06 -2.93
CA PHE A 134 4.88 -4.87 -4.14
C PHE A 134 3.47 -4.75 -4.75
N GLY A 135 3.16 -3.56 -5.23
CA GLY A 135 1.91 -3.21 -5.89
C GLY A 135 2.00 -3.23 -7.42
N THR A 136 1.24 -2.31 -8.04
CA THR A 136 1.29 -2.01 -9.49
C THR A 136 2.69 -1.54 -9.90
N ALA A 137 3.30 -0.68 -9.10
CA ALA A 137 4.74 -0.43 -9.06
C ALA A 137 5.34 -1.12 -7.83
N ILE A 138 6.65 -1.32 -7.80
CA ILE A 138 7.38 -1.62 -6.57
C ILE A 138 7.98 -0.31 -6.08
N THR A 139 7.60 0.12 -4.89
CA THR A 139 8.18 1.30 -4.26
C THR A 139 9.10 0.91 -3.12
N PHE A 140 10.16 1.68 -2.95
CA PHE A 140 11.06 1.63 -1.81
C PHE A 140 10.94 2.97 -1.10
N ASP A 141 10.45 2.96 0.13
CA ASP A 141 10.16 4.14 0.92
C ASP A 141 11.08 4.21 2.12
N CYS A 142 11.94 5.22 2.17
CA CYS A 142 12.99 5.37 3.15
C CYS A 142 12.58 6.33 4.27
N VAL A 143 12.67 5.88 5.50
CA VAL A 143 12.45 6.71 6.70
C VAL A 143 13.70 6.65 7.57
N ASN A 144 14.25 7.81 7.91
CA ASN A 144 15.45 7.92 8.73
C ASN A 144 15.16 7.80 10.25
N SER A 145 16.20 7.79 11.07
CA SER A 145 16.08 7.67 12.54
C SER A 145 15.40 8.86 13.23
N THR A 146 15.27 9.99 12.55
CA THR A 146 14.59 11.21 13.04
C THR A 146 13.14 11.32 12.62
N ARG A 147 12.54 10.25 12.11
CA ARG A 147 11.15 10.17 11.63
C ARG A 147 10.87 11.01 10.38
N GLU A 148 11.85 11.12 9.50
CA GLU A 148 11.66 11.82 8.24
C GLU A 148 11.56 10.81 7.10
N TYR A 149 10.51 10.92 6.29
CA TYR A 149 10.42 10.27 5.01
C TYR A 149 11.35 11.03 4.05
N VAL A 150 12.47 10.43 3.70
CA VAL A 150 13.53 11.09 2.93
C VAL A 150 13.49 10.79 1.43
N GLY A 151 12.49 10.04 0.99
CA GLY A 151 12.35 9.66 -0.43
C GLY A 151 12.47 8.16 -0.62
N GLY A 152 12.91 7.74 -1.81
CA GLY A 152 13.06 6.32 -2.13
C GLY A 152 13.16 6.06 -3.62
N ALA A 153 12.79 4.84 -4.06
CA ALA A 153 12.86 4.43 -5.46
C ALA A 153 11.52 3.84 -5.93
N ILE A 154 11.28 3.90 -7.23
CA ILE A 154 10.09 3.33 -7.87
C ILE A 154 10.54 2.49 -9.05
N LEU A 155 10.04 1.27 -9.12
CA LEU A 155 10.30 0.29 -10.18
C LEU A 155 8.99 -0.24 -10.75
N PRO A 156 8.95 -0.71 -11.99
CA PRO A 156 7.78 -1.38 -12.53
C PRO A 156 7.46 -2.63 -11.71
N GLY A 157 6.18 -2.83 -11.37
CA GLY A 157 5.73 -4.02 -10.67
C GLY A 157 5.79 -5.27 -11.55
N LEU A 158 5.69 -6.44 -10.92
CA LEU A 158 5.81 -7.73 -11.58
C LEU A 158 4.77 -7.92 -12.70
N ALA A 159 3.51 -7.54 -12.43
CA ALA A 159 2.42 -7.66 -13.41
C ALA A 159 2.65 -6.76 -14.62
N ILE A 160 3.05 -5.49 -14.42
CA ILE A 160 3.37 -4.56 -15.52
C ILE A 160 4.53 -5.09 -16.35
N SER A 161 5.58 -5.61 -15.70
CA SER A 161 6.74 -6.15 -16.40
C SER A 161 6.39 -7.37 -17.25
N LEU A 162 5.54 -8.25 -16.73
CA LEU A 162 5.04 -9.42 -17.45
C LEU A 162 4.15 -9.04 -18.63
N ASP A 163 3.21 -8.11 -18.43
CA ASP A 163 2.34 -7.60 -19.48
C ASP A 163 3.15 -6.90 -20.60
N ALA A 164 4.15 -6.10 -20.22
CA ALA A 164 5.03 -5.43 -21.17
C ALA A 164 5.84 -6.42 -21.98
N LEU A 165 6.38 -7.47 -21.34
CA LEU A 165 7.13 -8.53 -22.02
C LEU A 165 6.25 -9.27 -23.05
N ALA A 166 5.04 -9.66 -22.67
CA ALA A 166 4.11 -10.33 -23.56
C ALA A 166 3.63 -9.42 -24.71
N ALA A 167 3.34 -8.15 -24.43
CA ALA A 167 2.83 -7.20 -25.41
C ALA A 167 3.88 -6.72 -26.43
N ARG A 168 5.18 -6.71 -26.04
CA ARG A 168 6.28 -6.18 -26.86
C ARG A 168 7.11 -7.25 -27.56
N THR A 169 6.76 -8.53 -27.42
CA THR A 169 7.46 -9.64 -28.08
C THR A 169 6.52 -10.47 -28.93
N ALA A 170 7.00 -10.93 -30.10
CA ALA A 170 6.18 -11.67 -31.05
C ALA A 170 5.88 -13.12 -30.65
N LYS A 171 6.69 -13.72 -29.78
CA LYS A 171 6.66 -15.18 -29.52
C LYS A 171 6.54 -15.53 -28.03
N LEU A 172 6.68 -14.59 -27.11
CA LEU A 172 6.56 -14.90 -25.68
C LEU A 172 5.09 -14.96 -25.27
N PRO A 173 4.67 -16.03 -24.60
CA PRO A 173 3.29 -16.18 -24.16
C PRO A 173 2.99 -15.26 -22.97
N ARG A 174 1.73 -14.87 -22.83
CA ARG A 174 1.22 -14.34 -21.55
C ARG A 174 1.12 -15.49 -20.57
N ILE A 175 1.71 -15.32 -19.40
CA ILE A 175 1.73 -16.35 -18.35
C ILE A 175 1.22 -15.79 -17.04
N ASP A 176 0.81 -16.68 -16.14
CA ASP A 176 0.50 -16.34 -14.74
C ASP A 176 1.66 -16.77 -13.85
N ILE A 177 1.98 -15.93 -12.86
CA ILE A 177 2.99 -16.24 -11.85
C ILE A 177 2.28 -16.81 -10.62
N ASP A 178 1.93 -18.07 -10.71
CA ASP A 178 1.27 -18.85 -9.66
C ASP A 178 2.27 -19.63 -8.78
N LYS A 179 3.37 -20.07 -9.38
CA LYS A 179 4.41 -20.89 -8.74
C LYS A 179 5.80 -20.48 -9.20
N ALA A 180 6.75 -20.61 -8.27
CA ALA A 180 8.16 -20.48 -8.59
C ALA A 180 8.63 -21.59 -9.55
N PRO A 181 9.59 -21.30 -10.44
CA PRO A 181 10.20 -22.32 -11.27
C PRO A 181 11.04 -23.28 -10.39
N SER A 182 11.08 -24.54 -10.77
CA SER A 182 11.88 -25.54 -10.03
C SER A 182 13.39 -25.36 -10.19
N ARG A 183 13.82 -24.59 -11.20
CA ARG A 183 15.23 -24.31 -11.54
C ARG A 183 15.38 -22.89 -12.05
N THR A 184 16.51 -22.26 -11.77
CA THR A 184 16.85 -20.96 -12.32
C THR A 184 17.06 -20.99 -13.84
N ILE A 185 17.61 -22.08 -14.38
CA ILE A 185 17.71 -22.27 -15.84
C ILE A 185 16.40 -22.85 -16.34
N GLY A 186 15.53 -21.98 -16.90
CA GLY A 186 14.29 -22.38 -17.56
C GLY A 186 14.56 -23.14 -18.87
N ARG A 187 13.88 -24.28 -19.07
CA ARG A 187 14.04 -25.12 -20.25
C ARG A 187 12.94 -24.93 -21.31
N ASN A 188 12.01 -24.03 -21.05
CA ASN A 188 10.97 -23.55 -21.95
C ASN A 188 10.70 -22.07 -21.67
N SER A 189 9.95 -21.39 -22.53
CA SER A 189 9.71 -19.94 -22.40
C SER A 189 8.98 -19.59 -21.12
N VAL A 190 8.04 -20.38 -20.65
CA VAL A 190 7.26 -20.13 -19.43
C VAL A 190 8.19 -20.15 -18.20
N ASP A 191 8.98 -21.21 -18.04
CA ASP A 191 9.93 -21.33 -16.93
C ASP A 191 11.04 -20.29 -16.99
N ALA A 192 11.50 -19.94 -18.21
CA ALA A 192 12.51 -18.90 -18.41
C ALA A 192 11.99 -17.52 -17.98
N ILE A 193 10.74 -17.17 -18.34
CA ILE A 193 10.09 -15.92 -17.93
C ILE A 193 9.89 -15.91 -16.41
N LYS A 194 9.33 -17.00 -15.83
CA LYS A 194 9.14 -17.11 -14.36
C LYS A 194 10.45 -16.94 -13.61
N SER A 195 11.50 -17.62 -14.05
CA SER A 195 12.83 -17.54 -13.45
C SER A 195 13.40 -16.13 -13.55
N GLY A 196 13.40 -15.55 -14.76
CA GLY A 196 13.94 -14.21 -14.98
C GLY A 196 13.24 -13.15 -14.13
N LEU A 197 11.91 -13.23 -14.01
CA LEU A 197 11.15 -12.30 -13.21
C LEU A 197 11.37 -12.54 -11.71
N LEU A 198 11.16 -13.75 -11.19
CA LEU A 198 11.19 -13.98 -9.75
C LEU A 198 12.61 -13.86 -9.16
N VAL A 199 13.59 -14.52 -9.75
CA VAL A 199 14.98 -14.44 -9.31
C VAL A 199 15.55 -13.04 -9.59
N GLY A 200 15.22 -12.46 -10.77
CA GLY A 200 15.65 -11.11 -11.12
C GLY A 200 15.08 -10.05 -10.18
N PHE A 201 13.79 -10.09 -9.87
CA PHE A 201 13.17 -9.16 -8.91
C PHE A 201 13.72 -9.34 -7.49
N GLY A 202 13.98 -10.59 -7.04
CA GLY A 202 14.62 -10.84 -5.76
C GLY A 202 15.98 -10.17 -5.67
N GLY A 203 16.87 -10.44 -6.64
CA GLY A 203 18.19 -9.81 -6.69
C GLY A 203 18.16 -8.29 -6.86
N MET A 204 17.20 -7.76 -7.63
CA MET A 204 16.96 -6.33 -7.75
C MET A 204 16.56 -5.69 -6.42
N VAL A 205 15.66 -6.34 -5.68
CA VAL A 205 15.23 -5.92 -4.34
C VAL A 205 16.44 -5.86 -3.42
N ASP A 206 17.25 -6.93 -3.37
CA ASP A 206 18.43 -6.99 -2.51
C ASP A 206 19.43 -5.88 -2.84
N ARG A 207 19.72 -5.68 -4.14
CA ARG A 207 20.63 -4.63 -4.55
C ARG A 207 20.12 -3.23 -4.23
N MET A 208 18.83 -2.98 -4.40
CA MET A 208 18.23 -1.69 -4.04
C MET A 208 18.28 -1.46 -2.52
N VAL A 209 17.96 -2.48 -1.73
CA VAL A 209 18.05 -2.41 -0.26
C VAL A 209 19.48 -2.08 0.18
N ASP A 210 20.50 -2.77 -0.35
CA ASP A 210 21.88 -2.47 -0.03
C ASP A 210 22.24 -1.00 -0.25
N ARG A 211 21.91 -0.49 -1.45
CA ARG A 211 22.25 0.90 -1.81
C ARG A 211 21.49 1.92 -0.97
N LEU A 212 20.19 1.71 -0.75
CA LEU A 212 19.36 2.62 0.04
C LEU A 212 19.74 2.56 1.53
N ALA A 213 20.10 1.39 2.04
CA ALA A 213 20.55 1.23 3.41
C ALA A 213 21.90 1.91 3.65
N ASP A 214 22.84 1.83 2.71
CA ASP A 214 24.12 2.53 2.77
C ASP A 214 23.94 4.05 2.87
N GLU A 215 22.99 4.61 2.11
CA GLU A 215 22.69 6.05 2.14
C GLU A 215 21.91 6.46 3.40
N LEU A 216 21.02 5.59 3.90
CA LEU A 216 20.15 5.85 5.04
C LEU A 216 20.87 5.63 6.38
N SER A 217 21.85 4.73 6.43
CA SER A 217 22.54 4.35 7.65
C SER A 217 23.73 5.26 7.97
N VAL A 218 23.47 6.35 8.68
CA VAL A 218 24.54 7.02 9.43
C VAL A 218 24.77 6.23 10.73
N GLY A 219 25.38 5.01 10.58
CA GLY A 219 25.87 4.24 11.73
C GLY A 219 24.88 3.27 12.41
N GLY A 220 23.73 2.93 11.82
CA GLY A 220 22.73 2.05 12.44
C GLY A 220 22.19 0.97 11.51
N LYS A 221 21.54 -0.06 12.08
CA LYS A 221 20.83 -1.09 11.30
C LYS A 221 19.54 -0.50 10.72
N VAL A 222 19.35 -0.69 9.41
CA VAL A 222 18.10 -0.33 8.71
C VAL A 222 17.13 -1.51 8.76
N LYS A 223 15.89 -1.28 9.13
CA LYS A 223 14.83 -2.30 9.15
C LYS A 223 14.16 -2.36 7.78
N ILE A 224 13.97 -3.58 7.27
CA ILE A 224 13.28 -3.82 6.00
C ILE A 224 11.91 -4.43 6.30
N ILE A 225 10.87 -3.91 5.64
CA ILE A 225 9.52 -4.47 5.72
C ILE A 225 8.86 -4.46 4.34
N GLY A 226 8.30 -5.61 3.95
CA GLY A 226 7.54 -5.77 2.72
C GLY A 226 6.03 -5.68 2.96
N THR A 227 5.32 -5.08 2.01
CA THR A 227 3.86 -5.10 1.90
C THR A 227 3.45 -5.31 0.44
N GLY A 228 2.16 -5.35 0.17
CA GLY A 228 1.63 -5.57 -1.18
C GLY A 228 1.43 -7.04 -1.55
N GLY A 229 0.64 -7.24 -2.61
CA GLY A 229 0.14 -8.57 -2.98
C GLY A 229 1.19 -9.55 -3.45
N MET A 230 2.27 -9.06 -4.07
CA MET A 230 3.33 -9.90 -4.65
C MET A 230 4.52 -10.14 -3.71
N ALA A 231 4.54 -9.51 -2.53
CA ALA A 231 5.63 -9.61 -1.57
C ALA A 231 6.01 -11.06 -1.25
N LYS A 232 5.03 -11.91 -0.93
CA LYS A 232 5.26 -13.31 -0.55
C LYS A 232 5.78 -14.18 -1.69
N ILE A 233 5.52 -13.82 -2.95
CA ILE A 233 5.98 -14.58 -4.12
C ILE A 233 7.45 -14.25 -4.42
N ILE A 234 7.87 -13.00 -4.17
CA ILE A 234 9.26 -12.54 -4.41
C ILE A 234 10.17 -12.89 -3.23
N ALA A 235 9.64 -12.91 -2.02
CA ALA A 235 10.41 -13.16 -0.79
C ALA A 235 11.38 -14.34 -0.83
N PRO A 236 11.04 -15.52 -1.37
CA PRO A 236 11.97 -16.65 -1.43
C PRO A 236 13.23 -16.41 -2.26
N PHE A 237 13.25 -15.33 -3.04
CA PHE A 237 14.36 -14.94 -3.93
C PHE A 237 15.13 -13.71 -3.45
N SER A 238 14.80 -13.19 -2.25
CA SER A 238 15.47 -12.04 -1.64
C SER A 238 16.05 -12.40 -0.28
N GLU A 239 17.26 -11.96 0.00
CA GLU A 239 17.94 -12.16 1.29
C GLU A 239 17.45 -11.19 2.36
N HIS A 240 17.00 -10.00 1.95
CA HIS A 240 16.60 -8.92 2.86
C HIS A 240 15.13 -8.95 3.24
N LEU A 241 14.28 -9.59 2.45
CA LEU A 241 12.84 -9.52 2.59
C LEU A 241 12.29 -10.58 3.56
N ASN A 242 12.48 -10.38 4.86
CA ASN A 242 12.14 -11.33 5.92
C ASN A 242 10.94 -10.91 6.79
N VAL A 243 10.50 -9.67 6.69
CA VAL A 243 9.38 -9.14 7.48
C VAL A 243 8.28 -8.64 6.53
N PHE A 244 7.05 -9.07 6.78
CA PHE A 244 5.90 -8.73 5.95
C PHE A 244 4.73 -8.26 6.79
N ASP A 245 3.95 -7.33 6.22
CA ASP A 245 2.66 -6.95 6.77
C ASP A 245 1.71 -6.57 5.61
N SER A 246 0.78 -7.48 5.30
CA SER A 246 -0.21 -7.24 4.23
C SER A 246 -1.25 -6.18 4.58
N LEU A 247 -1.35 -5.80 5.85
CA LEU A 247 -2.29 -4.80 6.37
C LEU A 247 -1.59 -3.49 6.73
N LEU A 248 -0.34 -3.30 6.28
CA LEU A 248 0.49 -2.16 6.67
C LEU A 248 -0.23 -0.84 6.39
N THR A 249 -0.77 -0.65 5.20
CA THR A 249 -1.48 0.56 4.79
C THR A 249 -2.71 0.82 5.67
N LEU A 250 -3.55 -0.19 5.91
CA LEU A 250 -4.72 -0.03 6.79
C LEU A 250 -4.33 0.35 8.22
N LYS A 251 -3.26 -0.24 8.74
CA LYS A 251 -2.72 0.11 10.06
C LYS A 251 -2.19 1.53 10.10
N GLY A 252 -1.53 1.98 9.06
CA GLY A 252 -1.06 3.35 8.92
C GLY A 252 -2.21 4.36 8.90
N LEU A 253 -3.25 4.08 8.15
CA LEU A 253 -4.48 4.88 8.14
C LEU A 253 -5.10 4.96 9.54
N LYS A 254 -5.18 3.84 10.27
CA LYS A 254 -5.69 3.84 11.64
C LYS A 254 -4.85 4.73 12.57
N ILE A 255 -3.53 4.65 12.51
CA ILE A 255 -2.62 5.46 13.31
C ILE A 255 -2.82 6.96 13.01
N ILE A 256 -2.91 7.32 11.73
CA ILE A 256 -3.12 8.70 11.31
C ILE A 256 -4.50 9.20 11.77
N PHE A 257 -5.54 8.37 11.66
CA PHE A 257 -6.88 8.71 12.14
C PHE A 257 -6.86 9.01 13.65
N ASP A 258 -6.25 8.16 14.46
CA ASP A 258 -6.19 8.33 15.91
C ASP A 258 -5.43 9.60 16.31
N LEU A 259 -4.35 9.90 15.59
CA LEU A 259 -3.57 11.11 15.83
C LEU A 259 -4.40 12.38 15.58
N ASN A 260 -5.25 12.38 14.54
CA ASN A 260 -6.03 13.56 14.15
C ASN A 260 -7.39 13.65 14.87
N SER A 261 -7.97 12.54 15.30
CA SER A 261 -9.25 12.53 16.01
C SER A 261 -9.12 12.84 17.50
N ASN A 262 -7.93 12.72 18.10
CA ASN A 262 -7.68 13.00 19.50
C ASN A 262 -7.20 14.45 19.78
N ASN A 263 -6.85 15.21 18.74
CA ASN A 263 -6.36 16.60 18.88
C ASN A 263 -7.49 17.63 19.09
N ASP A 264 -8.75 17.23 19.01
CA ASP A 264 -9.93 18.10 19.22
C ASP A 264 -10.52 17.96 20.65
N ARG A 265 -9.75 17.40 21.60
CA ARG A 265 -10.17 17.32 23.01
C ARG A 265 -9.32 18.19 23.93
#